data_1653aaec376958796ca53fb69d9da5c6
#
_entry.id   1653aaec376958796ca53fb69d9da5c6
#
_cell.length_a   1.000
_cell.length_b   1.000
_cell.length_c   1.000
_cell.angle_alpha   90.00
_cell.angle_beta   90.00
_cell.angle_gamma   90.00
#
_symmetry.space_group_name_H-M   'P 1'
#
loop_
_entity.id
_entity.type
_entity.pdbx_description
1 polymer ?
#
loop_
_entity_poly.entity_id
_entity_poly.type
_entity_poly.pdbx_seq_one_letter_code
_entity_poly.pdbx_strand_id
1 'polypeptide(L)'
;MIFDWSTTAALASVQDVQPESPLTLAGEGLWVCLVSSGKCTASLPAAGPSPAGSALVLPPKSVSAGHLILSRAPLALAPEGGCHLLCIQLTGQAAAQFLAGLTELPFLARGETCPAAAELMERLAAEAGAELLSAPHSRAASQLAFALLCELSGADSAAPSLPPLVTAAIEDIRQNYAGLYGVEELSERLGVSKSHLVRTFTAAVGVPPGRYLTTVRIEAAMRLLLHREYTLDVIASLCGFSGANYLCRVFKKETGHSPAQWRAMAGQAVRPLSPAESKREQELYI
;
A
#
# COMPACT_ATOMS: atom_id res chain seq x y z
N MET A 1 -35.59 -1.35 -3.22
CA MET A 1 -34.20 -0.86 -3.20
C MET A 1 -33.35 -2.00 -3.73
N ILE A 2 -32.79 -1.88 -4.94
CA ILE A 2 -31.92 -2.90 -5.52
C ILE A 2 -30.53 -2.60 -4.97
N PHE A 3 -29.98 -3.52 -4.20
CA PHE A 3 -28.61 -3.38 -3.66
C PHE A 3 -27.62 -3.56 -4.81
N ASP A 4 -26.79 -2.55 -5.04
CA ASP A 4 -25.76 -2.60 -6.08
C ASP A 4 -24.47 -3.21 -5.53
N TRP A 5 -24.26 -4.47 -5.82
CA TRP A 5 -23.08 -5.24 -5.39
C TRP A 5 -21.78 -4.71 -6.00
N SER A 6 -21.84 -4.13 -7.20
CA SER A 6 -20.65 -3.63 -7.90
C SER A 6 -20.01 -2.42 -7.19
N THR A 7 -20.80 -1.63 -6.46
CA THR A 7 -20.30 -0.54 -5.63
C THR A 7 -19.70 -1.03 -4.31
N THR A 8 -20.12 -2.21 -3.84
CA THR A 8 -19.67 -2.77 -2.56
C THR A 8 -18.33 -3.48 -2.71
N ALA A 9 -18.24 -4.46 -3.61
CA ALA A 9 -17.02 -5.18 -3.92
C ALA A 9 -17.07 -5.61 -5.39
N ALA A 10 -16.15 -5.14 -6.19
CA ALA A 10 -16.08 -5.46 -7.60
C ALA A 10 -14.75 -6.11 -7.96
N LEU A 11 -14.81 -7.08 -8.86
CA LEU A 11 -13.65 -7.67 -9.50
C LEU A 11 -13.24 -6.75 -10.66
N ALA A 12 -12.07 -6.12 -10.55
CA ALA A 12 -11.57 -5.22 -11.58
C ALA A 12 -10.70 -5.93 -12.62
N SER A 13 -9.85 -6.85 -12.19
CA SER A 13 -9.05 -7.68 -13.10
C SER A 13 -8.63 -9.01 -12.46
N VAL A 14 -8.34 -10.00 -13.29
CA VAL A 14 -7.72 -11.27 -12.92
C VAL A 14 -6.54 -11.53 -13.85
N GLN A 15 -5.43 -11.95 -13.29
CA GLN A 15 -4.24 -12.37 -14.03
C GLN A 15 -3.80 -13.73 -13.46
N ASP A 16 -3.90 -14.76 -14.29
CA ASP A 16 -3.43 -16.10 -13.99
C ASP A 16 -2.24 -16.39 -14.93
N VAL A 17 -1.04 -16.28 -14.39
CA VAL A 17 0.17 -16.19 -15.20
C VAL A 17 1.33 -16.99 -14.64
N GLN A 18 2.19 -17.47 -15.56
CA GLN A 18 3.51 -18.01 -15.25
C GLN A 18 4.56 -17.04 -15.79
N PRO A 19 4.94 -16.00 -15.04
CA PRO A 19 5.82 -14.98 -15.55
C PRO A 19 7.26 -15.51 -15.70
N GLU A 20 7.85 -15.27 -16.87
CA GLU A 20 9.28 -15.50 -17.14
C GLU A 20 10.14 -14.28 -16.82
N SER A 21 9.50 -13.12 -16.71
CA SER A 21 10.11 -11.83 -16.37
C SER A 21 9.32 -11.11 -15.27
N PRO A 22 9.87 -10.09 -14.62
CA PRO A 22 9.15 -9.36 -13.59
C PRO A 22 7.80 -8.82 -14.07
N LEU A 23 6.72 -9.18 -13.37
CA LEU A 23 5.35 -8.74 -13.60
C LEU A 23 5.10 -7.48 -12.77
N THR A 24 4.59 -6.41 -13.38
CA THR A 24 4.18 -5.21 -12.65
C THR A 24 2.66 -5.12 -12.64
N LEU A 25 2.09 -5.14 -11.44
CA LEU A 25 0.67 -4.93 -11.21
C LEU A 25 0.45 -3.43 -10.96
N ALA A 26 -0.40 -2.81 -11.75
CA ALA A 26 -0.72 -1.39 -11.66
C ALA A 26 -2.24 -1.18 -11.59
N GLY A 27 -2.67 -0.01 -11.12
CA GLY A 27 -4.09 0.36 -10.98
C GLY A 27 -4.49 0.62 -9.53
N GLU A 28 -5.65 1.26 -9.35
CA GLU A 28 -6.22 1.57 -8.04
C GLU A 28 -7.01 0.39 -7.48
N GLY A 29 -6.97 0.20 -6.17
CA GLY A 29 -7.70 -0.85 -5.46
C GLY A 29 -6.80 -1.81 -4.72
N LEU A 30 -7.39 -2.91 -4.26
CA LEU A 30 -6.69 -3.97 -3.54
C LEU A 30 -6.21 -5.04 -4.53
N TRP A 31 -4.91 -5.26 -4.59
CA TRP A 31 -4.33 -6.43 -5.22
C TRP A 31 -4.19 -7.56 -4.21
N VAL A 32 -4.72 -8.72 -4.55
CA VAL A 32 -4.55 -9.98 -3.82
C VAL A 32 -3.85 -10.95 -4.76
N CYS A 33 -2.65 -11.36 -4.43
CA CYS A 33 -1.86 -12.27 -5.25
C CYS A 33 -1.56 -13.55 -4.49
N LEU A 34 -1.91 -14.68 -5.07
CA LEU A 34 -1.59 -16.01 -4.58
C LEU A 34 -0.39 -16.56 -5.36
N VAL A 35 0.62 -17.01 -4.65
CA VAL A 35 1.69 -17.82 -5.24
C VAL A 35 1.21 -19.26 -5.29
N SER A 36 0.71 -19.72 -6.43
CA SER A 36 0.16 -21.08 -6.58
C SER A 36 1.27 -22.14 -6.62
N SER A 37 2.42 -21.81 -7.23
CA SER A 37 3.61 -22.68 -7.23
C SER A 37 4.90 -21.87 -7.35
N GLY A 38 6.01 -22.44 -6.90
CA GLY A 38 7.33 -21.83 -6.96
C GLY A 38 7.54 -20.73 -5.92
N LYS A 39 8.33 -19.73 -6.28
CA LYS A 39 8.66 -18.56 -5.44
C LYS A 39 8.70 -17.29 -6.28
N CYS A 40 8.34 -16.18 -5.67
CA CYS A 40 8.54 -14.86 -6.25
C CYS A 40 9.06 -13.87 -5.21
N THR A 41 9.77 -12.84 -5.68
CA THR A 41 10.15 -11.70 -4.86
C THR A 41 9.19 -10.56 -5.13
N ALA A 42 8.47 -10.12 -4.09
CA ALA A 42 7.60 -8.95 -4.12
C ALA A 42 8.38 -7.70 -3.74
N SER A 43 8.25 -6.65 -4.54
CA SER A 43 8.85 -5.34 -4.29
C SER A 43 7.96 -4.23 -4.83
N LEU A 44 8.19 -3.00 -4.35
CA LEU A 44 7.60 -1.85 -5.04
C LEU A 44 8.36 -1.63 -6.36
N PRO A 45 7.67 -1.29 -7.47
CA PRO A 45 8.35 -0.99 -8.72
C PRO A 45 9.31 0.17 -8.51
N ALA A 46 10.49 0.07 -9.12
CA ALA A 46 11.46 1.16 -9.11
C ALA A 46 10.79 2.42 -9.68
N ALA A 47 10.77 3.47 -8.87
CA ALA A 47 9.92 4.63 -9.03
C ALA A 47 9.89 5.23 -10.45
N GLY A 48 8.77 5.05 -11.13
CA GLY A 48 8.18 6.14 -11.89
C GLY A 48 7.42 7.04 -10.91
N PRO A 49 7.05 8.28 -11.28
CA PRO A 49 6.34 9.18 -10.39
C PRO A 49 4.98 8.60 -10.03
N SER A 50 4.89 7.97 -8.85
CA SER A 50 3.60 7.53 -8.32
C SER A 50 2.86 8.77 -7.81
N PRO A 51 1.63 9.03 -8.27
CA PRO A 51 0.84 10.19 -7.82
C PRO A 51 0.43 10.12 -6.35
N ALA A 52 0.62 9.00 -5.70
CA ALA A 52 0.30 8.80 -4.28
C ALA A 52 1.56 8.53 -3.46
N GLY A 53 2.38 9.53 -3.31
CA GLY A 53 3.36 9.83 -2.26
C GLY A 53 3.87 8.76 -1.29
N SER A 54 3.97 7.51 -1.65
CA SER A 54 4.50 6.46 -0.78
C SER A 54 5.89 6.02 -1.27
N ALA A 55 6.92 6.66 -0.74
CA ALA A 55 8.32 6.29 -0.98
C ALA A 55 8.82 5.30 0.09
N LEU A 56 7.99 4.36 0.52
CA LEU A 56 8.43 3.20 1.28
C LEU A 56 9.17 2.25 0.34
N VAL A 57 10.49 2.41 0.24
CA VAL A 57 11.35 1.37 -0.32
C VAL A 57 11.42 0.26 0.72
N LEU A 58 10.40 -0.59 0.73
CA LEU A 58 10.47 -1.84 1.48
C LEU A 58 11.50 -2.75 0.81
N PRO A 59 12.30 -3.48 1.61
CA PRO A 59 13.18 -4.48 1.04
C PRO A 59 12.33 -5.51 0.28
N PRO A 60 12.83 -6.01 -0.86
CA PRO A 60 12.18 -7.09 -1.58
C PRO A 60 11.89 -8.26 -0.64
N LYS A 61 10.68 -8.82 -0.70
CA LYS A 61 10.29 -9.94 0.14
C LYS A 61 10.06 -11.18 -0.71
N SER A 62 10.80 -12.25 -0.43
CA SER A 62 10.59 -13.55 -1.09
C SER A 62 9.33 -14.22 -0.50
N VAL A 63 8.47 -14.71 -1.38
CA VAL A 63 7.17 -15.33 -1.07
C VAL A 63 7.09 -16.67 -1.78
N SER A 64 6.73 -17.70 -1.04
CA SER A 64 6.67 -19.11 -1.52
C SER A 64 5.24 -19.53 -1.84
N ALA A 65 5.10 -20.66 -2.50
CA ALA A 65 3.80 -21.28 -2.82
C ALA A 65 2.88 -21.38 -1.59
N GLY A 66 1.59 -21.16 -1.82
CA GLY A 66 0.53 -21.16 -0.81
C GLY A 66 0.38 -19.84 -0.03
N HIS A 67 1.27 -18.88 -0.21
CA HIS A 67 1.19 -17.61 0.49
C HIS A 67 0.51 -16.52 -0.34
N LEU A 68 -0.10 -15.56 0.36
CA LEU A 68 -0.79 -14.41 -0.21
C LEU A 68 0.03 -13.13 -0.08
N ILE A 69 -0.06 -12.29 -1.10
CA ILE A 69 0.47 -10.92 -1.09
C ILE A 69 -0.72 -9.97 -1.27
N LEU A 70 -0.88 -9.04 -0.34
CA LEU A 70 -1.89 -7.99 -0.37
C LEU A 70 -1.20 -6.66 -0.65
N SER A 71 -1.65 -5.91 -1.66
CA SER A 71 -1.06 -4.61 -1.97
C SER A 71 -2.12 -3.56 -2.33
N ARG A 72 -1.93 -2.36 -1.83
CA ARG A 72 -2.70 -1.16 -2.20
C ARG A 72 -1.97 -0.26 -3.21
N ALA A 73 -0.73 -0.58 -3.50
CA ALA A 73 0.14 0.18 -4.38
C ALA A 73 0.56 -0.69 -5.58
N PRO A 74 1.04 -0.10 -6.65
CA PRO A 74 1.69 -0.86 -7.70
C PRO A 74 2.74 -1.81 -7.13
N LEU A 75 2.75 -3.05 -7.59
CA LEU A 75 3.56 -4.14 -7.06
C LEU A 75 4.37 -4.77 -8.20
N ALA A 76 5.66 -4.95 -7.99
CA ALA A 76 6.52 -5.71 -8.88
C ALA A 76 6.76 -7.10 -8.28
N LEU A 77 6.44 -8.13 -9.06
CA LEU A 77 6.62 -9.55 -8.71
C LEU A 77 7.68 -10.13 -9.63
N ALA A 78 8.84 -10.44 -9.09
CA ALA A 78 9.94 -11.07 -9.84
C ALA A 78 9.94 -12.57 -9.57
N PRO A 79 9.78 -13.45 -10.58
CA PRO A 79 9.82 -14.89 -10.41
C PRO A 79 11.23 -15.37 -10.02
N GLU A 80 11.31 -16.32 -9.10
CA GLU A 80 12.52 -17.02 -8.69
C GLU A 80 12.51 -18.46 -9.24
N GLY A 81 12.76 -18.61 -10.57
CA GLY A 81 12.55 -19.89 -11.23
C GLY A 81 11.06 -20.23 -11.36
N GLY A 82 10.60 -21.03 -12.28
CA GLY A 82 9.19 -21.22 -12.61
C GLY A 82 8.20 -21.02 -11.45
N CYS A 83 7.50 -19.90 -11.47
CA CYS A 83 6.45 -19.61 -10.49
C CYS A 83 5.11 -19.39 -11.18
N HIS A 84 4.03 -19.73 -10.49
CA HIS A 84 2.67 -19.51 -10.96
C HIS A 84 1.96 -18.56 -10.00
N LEU A 85 1.38 -17.49 -10.55
CA LEU A 85 0.75 -16.41 -9.80
C LEU A 85 -0.69 -16.25 -10.24
N LEU A 86 -1.61 -16.24 -9.28
CA LEU A 86 -2.98 -15.79 -9.47
C LEU A 86 -3.15 -14.44 -8.80
N CYS A 87 -3.31 -13.38 -9.58
CA CYS A 87 -3.42 -12.01 -9.11
C CYS A 87 -4.82 -11.47 -9.39
N ILE A 88 -5.50 -10.99 -8.37
CA ILE A 88 -6.86 -10.44 -8.45
C ILE A 88 -6.85 -9.01 -7.96
N GLN A 89 -7.49 -8.12 -8.72
CA GLN A 89 -7.70 -6.73 -8.34
C GLN A 89 -9.14 -6.51 -7.92
N LEU A 90 -9.33 -6.04 -6.69
CA LEU A 90 -10.64 -5.72 -6.12
C LEU A 90 -10.80 -4.21 -5.94
N THR A 91 -11.99 -3.73 -6.24
CA THR A 91 -12.41 -2.33 -6.10
C THR A 91 -13.74 -2.24 -5.34
N GLY A 92 -14.23 -1.01 -5.09
CA GLY A 92 -15.48 -0.78 -4.37
C GLY A 92 -15.26 -0.40 -2.90
N GLN A 93 -16.37 -0.08 -2.21
CA GLN A 93 -16.34 0.46 -0.84
C GLN A 93 -15.75 -0.53 0.17
N ALA A 94 -16.08 -1.82 0.07
CA ALA A 94 -15.55 -2.85 0.97
C ALA A 94 -14.04 -3.02 0.78
N ALA A 95 -13.54 -3.03 -0.47
CA ALA A 95 -12.11 -3.07 -0.74
C ALA A 95 -11.40 -1.81 -0.21
N ALA A 96 -12.01 -0.63 -0.36
CA ALA A 96 -11.47 0.62 0.18
C ALA A 96 -11.42 0.62 1.71
N GLN A 97 -12.45 0.12 2.39
CA GLN A 97 -12.47 -0.03 3.84
C GLN A 97 -11.43 -1.06 4.32
N PHE A 98 -11.31 -2.19 3.61
CA PHE A 98 -10.29 -3.18 3.90
C PHE A 98 -8.88 -2.57 3.77
N LEU A 99 -8.64 -1.79 2.70
CA LEU A 99 -7.38 -1.08 2.49
C LEU A 99 -7.09 -0.04 3.58
N ALA A 100 -8.13 0.65 4.08
CA ALA A 100 -7.98 1.59 5.19
C ALA A 100 -7.58 0.87 6.49
N GLY A 101 -8.01 -0.38 6.67
CA GLY A 101 -7.61 -1.24 7.78
C GLY A 101 -6.20 -1.85 7.63
N LEU A 102 -5.69 -1.99 6.39
CA LEU A 102 -4.31 -2.37 6.10
C LEU A 102 -3.38 -1.18 6.35
N THR A 103 -3.21 -0.81 7.60
CA THR A 103 -2.72 0.51 8.00
C THR A 103 -1.27 0.81 7.68
N GLU A 104 -0.40 -0.15 7.27
CA GLU A 104 1.00 0.10 7.59
C GLU A 104 2.01 -0.18 6.48
N LEU A 105 1.71 -1.03 5.55
CA LEU A 105 2.66 -1.38 4.49
C LEU A 105 1.99 -1.24 3.12
N PRO A 106 2.70 -0.75 2.10
CA PRO A 106 2.17 -0.70 0.74
C PRO A 106 1.80 -2.09 0.23
N PHE A 107 2.45 -3.13 0.73
CA PHE A 107 2.03 -4.52 0.55
C PHE A 107 2.35 -5.37 1.80
N LEU A 108 1.55 -6.40 2.04
CA LEU A 108 1.71 -7.39 3.09
C LEU A 108 1.83 -8.78 2.46
N ALA A 109 2.95 -9.47 2.69
CA ALA A 109 3.05 -10.90 2.37
C ALA A 109 2.69 -11.70 3.64
N ARG A 110 1.57 -12.42 3.60
CA ARG A 110 1.17 -13.31 4.71
C ARG A 110 2.12 -14.50 4.78
N GLY A 111 2.64 -14.76 5.97
CA GLY A 111 3.58 -15.86 6.23
C GLY A 111 2.92 -17.22 6.38
N GLU A 112 1.58 -17.28 6.41
CA GLU A 112 0.80 -18.50 6.55
C GLU A 112 -0.02 -18.76 5.30
N THR A 113 -0.28 -20.03 5.00
CA THR A 113 -1.16 -20.42 3.91
C THR A 113 -2.61 -20.16 4.31
N CYS A 114 -3.40 -19.61 3.40
CA CYS A 114 -4.81 -19.31 3.59
C CYS A 114 -5.63 -20.12 2.56
N PRO A 115 -5.89 -21.41 2.82
CA PRO A 115 -6.51 -22.29 1.82
C PRO A 115 -7.93 -21.83 1.44
N ALA A 116 -8.72 -21.31 2.37
CA ALA A 116 -10.05 -20.78 2.07
C ALA A 116 -10.00 -19.55 1.16
N ALA A 117 -9.06 -18.63 1.39
CA ALA A 117 -8.85 -17.50 0.50
C ALA A 117 -8.33 -17.93 -0.88
N ALA A 118 -7.44 -18.94 -0.94
CA ALA A 118 -6.96 -19.50 -2.20
C ALA A 118 -8.10 -20.11 -3.02
N GLU A 119 -8.98 -20.91 -2.41
CA GLU A 119 -10.17 -21.49 -3.07
C GLU A 119 -11.11 -20.40 -3.61
N LEU A 120 -11.35 -19.33 -2.83
CA LEU A 120 -12.17 -18.20 -3.29
C LEU A 120 -11.52 -17.46 -4.47
N MET A 121 -10.20 -17.32 -4.48
CA MET A 121 -9.48 -16.72 -5.60
C MET A 121 -9.57 -17.56 -6.87
N GLU A 122 -9.41 -18.88 -6.77
CA GLU A 122 -9.56 -19.80 -7.90
C GLU A 122 -11.00 -19.77 -8.46
N ARG A 123 -12.01 -19.72 -7.59
CA ARG A 123 -13.40 -19.56 -8.01
C ARG A 123 -13.66 -18.22 -8.68
N LEU A 124 -13.09 -17.13 -8.17
CA LEU A 124 -13.16 -15.81 -8.82
C LEU A 124 -12.52 -15.84 -10.20
N ALA A 125 -11.38 -16.50 -10.35
CA ALA A 125 -10.72 -16.64 -11.64
C ALA A 125 -11.55 -17.46 -12.64
N ALA A 126 -12.18 -18.53 -12.18
CA ALA A 126 -13.07 -19.35 -13.01
C ALA A 126 -14.31 -18.57 -13.49
N GLU A 127 -14.95 -17.80 -12.61
CA GLU A 127 -16.07 -16.91 -12.95
C GLU A 127 -15.64 -15.84 -13.95
N ALA A 128 -14.49 -15.19 -13.74
CA ALA A 128 -13.95 -14.20 -14.66
C ALA A 128 -13.68 -14.79 -16.06
N GLY A 129 -13.16 -16.03 -16.12
CA GLY A 129 -12.93 -16.74 -17.38
C GLY A 129 -14.22 -17.08 -18.13
N ALA A 130 -15.30 -17.40 -17.42
CA ALA A 130 -16.60 -17.70 -17.97
C ALA A 130 -17.34 -16.43 -18.47
N GLU A 131 -17.11 -15.28 -17.87
CA GLU A 131 -17.84 -14.03 -18.12
C GLU A 131 -17.09 -13.00 -18.95
N LEU A 132 -15.82 -13.19 -19.30
CA LEU A 132 -15.03 -12.27 -20.14
C LEU A 132 -15.72 -11.91 -21.49
N LEU A 133 -16.84 -12.57 -21.78
CA LEU A 133 -17.66 -12.30 -22.97
C LEU A 133 -18.97 -11.50 -22.69
N SER A 134 -19.35 -11.23 -21.42
CA SER A 134 -20.72 -10.71 -21.19
C SER A 134 -20.92 -9.61 -20.15
N ALA A 135 -20.17 -9.47 -19.06
CA ALA A 135 -20.30 -8.30 -18.15
C ALA A 135 -19.19 -8.26 -17.08
N PRO A 136 -18.48 -7.13 -16.89
CA PRO A 136 -17.42 -7.00 -15.88
C PRO A 136 -17.94 -6.91 -14.42
N HIS A 137 -19.24 -7.02 -14.19
CA HIS A 137 -19.88 -6.83 -12.87
C HIS A 137 -20.93 -7.89 -12.57
N SER A 138 -20.57 -9.18 -12.68
CA SER A 138 -21.52 -10.20 -12.30
C SER A 138 -21.76 -10.16 -10.79
N ARG A 139 -23.02 -10.40 -10.42
CA ARG A 139 -23.42 -10.52 -9.01
C ARG A 139 -22.63 -11.64 -8.32
N ALA A 140 -22.36 -12.74 -9.01
CA ALA A 140 -21.59 -13.88 -8.48
C ALA A 140 -20.15 -13.47 -8.18
N ALA A 141 -19.46 -12.79 -9.10
CA ALA A 141 -18.11 -12.28 -8.88
C ALA A 141 -18.05 -11.28 -7.71
N SER A 142 -19.03 -10.38 -7.59
CA SER A 142 -19.10 -9.42 -6.47
C SER A 142 -19.33 -10.12 -5.12
N GLN A 143 -20.16 -11.17 -5.07
CA GLN A 143 -20.36 -11.96 -3.87
C GLN A 143 -19.08 -12.72 -3.45
N LEU A 144 -18.37 -13.32 -4.42
CA LEU A 144 -17.10 -14.00 -4.16
C LEU A 144 -16.00 -12.98 -3.74
N ALA A 145 -15.95 -11.81 -4.36
CA ALA A 145 -15.04 -10.75 -3.99
C ALA A 145 -15.27 -10.28 -2.54
N PHE A 146 -16.53 -10.10 -2.16
CA PHE A 146 -16.89 -9.75 -0.78
C PHE A 146 -16.56 -10.89 0.20
N ALA A 147 -16.84 -12.15 -0.15
CA ALA A 147 -16.48 -13.31 0.65
C ALA A 147 -14.96 -13.41 0.85
N LEU A 148 -14.17 -13.14 -0.21
CA LEU A 148 -12.71 -13.09 -0.11
C LEU A 148 -12.25 -11.98 0.85
N LEU A 149 -12.85 -10.79 0.81
CA LEU A 149 -12.53 -9.71 1.75
C LEU A 149 -12.89 -10.10 3.20
N CYS A 150 -14.02 -10.78 3.42
CA CYS A 150 -14.39 -11.30 4.73
C CYS A 150 -13.38 -12.33 5.23
N GLU A 151 -12.95 -13.26 4.38
CA GLU A 151 -11.96 -14.28 4.72
C GLU A 151 -10.60 -13.65 5.04
N LEU A 152 -10.19 -12.66 4.24
CA LEU A 152 -8.95 -11.91 4.49
C LEU A 152 -9.02 -11.05 5.76
N SER A 153 -10.21 -10.62 6.16
CA SER A 153 -10.48 -9.84 7.38
C SER A 153 -10.68 -10.73 8.61
N GLY A 154 -10.87 -12.04 8.40
CA GLY A 154 -11.40 -12.97 9.38
C GLY A 154 -10.65 -12.97 10.72
N ALA A 155 -11.44 -12.87 11.79
CA ALA A 155 -10.98 -12.78 13.16
C ALA A 155 -10.33 -14.08 13.69
N ASP A 156 -10.50 -15.20 12.97
CA ASP A 156 -9.98 -16.52 13.37
C ASP A 156 -8.69 -16.94 12.64
N SER A 157 -8.37 -16.31 11.53
CA SER A 157 -7.01 -16.38 11.01
C SER A 157 -6.16 -15.46 11.85
N ALA A 158 -5.36 -16.02 12.74
CA ALA A 158 -4.22 -15.34 13.31
C ALA A 158 -3.33 -14.87 12.14
N ALA A 159 -3.68 -13.73 11.53
CA ALA A 159 -2.69 -12.97 10.79
C ALA A 159 -1.46 -12.97 11.70
N PRO A 160 -0.22 -13.15 11.22
CA PRO A 160 0.93 -12.93 12.05
C PRO A 160 0.78 -11.50 12.57
N SER A 161 0.09 -11.36 13.71
CA SER A 161 -0.05 -10.09 14.37
C SER A 161 1.38 -9.68 14.64
N LEU A 162 1.75 -8.52 14.15
CA LEU A 162 3.03 -7.94 14.52
C LEU A 162 3.16 -8.09 16.03
N PRO A 163 4.33 -8.47 16.56
CA PRO A 163 4.51 -8.57 17.99
C PRO A 163 3.89 -7.33 18.66
N PRO A 164 3.16 -7.45 19.79
CA PRO A 164 2.47 -6.31 20.41
C PRO A 164 3.39 -5.09 20.61
N LEU A 165 4.67 -5.33 20.89
CA LEU A 165 5.69 -4.28 20.97
C LEU A 165 5.85 -3.54 19.62
N VAL A 166 5.82 -4.26 18.51
CA VAL A 166 6.00 -3.68 17.16
C VAL A 166 4.77 -2.88 16.76
N THR A 167 3.58 -3.41 17.02
CA THR A 167 2.31 -2.69 16.80
C THR A 167 2.28 -1.38 17.59
N ALA A 168 2.57 -1.44 18.90
CA ALA A 168 2.64 -0.25 19.73
C ALA A 168 3.70 0.76 19.25
N ALA A 169 4.87 0.28 18.80
CA ALA A 169 5.92 1.13 18.23
C ALA A 169 5.47 1.85 16.95
N ILE A 170 4.78 1.15 16.06
CA ILE A 170 4.24 1.72 14.83
C ILE A 170 3.18 2.76 15.12
N GLU A 171 2.26 2.47 16.02
CA GLU A 171 1.21 3.40 16.44
C GLU A 171 1.80 4.67 17.06
N ASP A 172 2.77 4.54 17.98
CA ASP A 172 3.42 5.69 18.61
C ASP A 172 4.21 6.53 17.61
N ILE A 173 4.95 5.91 16.69
CA ILE A 173 5.63 6.62 15.61
C ILE A 173 4.63 7.42 14.78
N ARG A 174 3.51 6.83 14.36
CA ARG A 174 2.51 7.48 13.50
C ARG A 174 1.80 8.63 14.17
N GLN A 175 1.48 8.48 15.45
CA GLN A 175 0.82 9.53 16.23
C GLN A 175 1.76 10.68 16.59
N ASN A 176 3.03 10.37 16.84
CA ASN A 176 3.98 11.28 17.46
C ASN A 176 5.23 11.57 16.63
N TYR A 177 5.28 11.22 15.32
CA TYR A 177 6.47 11.34 14.47
C TYR A 177 7.12 12.72 14.50
N ALA A 178 6.32 13.78 14.63
CA ALA A 178 6.83 15.15 14.66
C ALA A 178 7.60 15.49 15.95
N GLY A 179 7.14 14.94 17.07
CA GLY A 179 7.72 15.20 18.40
C GLY A 179 8.79 14.20 18.85
N LEU A 180 8.87 13.03 18.22
CA LEU A 180 9.85 12.01 18.58
C LEU A 180 11.29 12.42 18.24
N TYR A 181 12.19 12.44 19.22
CA TYR A 181 13.61 12.74 18.98
C TYR A 181 14.41 11.53 18.46
N GLY A 182 13.83 10.33 18.46
CA GLY A 182 14.47 9.13 17.90
C GLY A 182 14.07 7.83 18.55
N VAL A 183 14.87 6.79 18.29
CA VAL A 183 14.59 5.42 18.74
C VAL A 183 14.79 5.26 20.25
N GLU A 184 15.66 6.07 20.86
CA GLU A 184 15.88 6.10 22.31
C GLU A 184 14.58 6.46 23.03
N GLU A 185 14.00 7.60 22.70
CA GLU A 185 12.76 8.06 23.31
C GLU A 185 11.61 7.07 23.05
N LEU A 186 11.50 6.53 21.82
CA LEU A 186 10.52 5.51 21.51
C LEU A 186 10.68 4.28 22.40
N SER A 187 11.91 3.81 22.64
CA SER A 187 12.16 2.65 23.48
C SER A 187 11.83 2.92 24.96
N GLU A 188 12.11 4.13 25.45
CA GLU A 188 11.76 4.57 26.81
C GLU A 188 10.24 4.61 27.00
N ARG A 189 9.49 5.20 26.05
CA ARG A 189 8.02 5.27 26.07
C ARG A 189 7.37 3.89 26.07
N LEU A 190 7.98 2.93 25.36
CA LEU A 190 7.50 1.54 25.30
C LEU A 190 8.02 0.65 26.46
N GLY A 191 8.84 1.20 27.35
CA GLY A 191 9.36 0.48 28.51
C GLY A 191 10.32 -0.66 28.18
N VAL A 192 11.05 -0.57 27.04
CA VAL A 192 11.98 -1.61 26.59
C VAL A 192 13.36 -1.05 26.28
N SER A 193 14.38 -1.91 26.22
CA SER A 193 15.69 -1.47 25.78
C SER A 193 15.71 -1.18 24.28
N LYS A 194 16.47 -0.16 23.85
CA LYS A 194 16.66 0.19 22.43
C LYS A 194 17.07 -1.01 21.58
N SER A 195 18.00 -1.84 22.07
CA SER A 195 18.49 -3.02 21.34
C SER A 195 17.38 -4.05 21.12
N HIS A 196 16.52 -4.25 22.13
CA HIS A 196 15.38 -5.16 22.01
C HIS A 196 14.37 -4.62 20.99
N LEU A 197 14.00 -3.35 21.09
CA LEU A 197 13.10 -2.70 20.14
C LEU A 197 13.62 -2.80 18.70
N VAL A 198 14.88 -2.40 18.45
CA VAL A 198 15.48 -2.44 17.11
C VAL A 198 15.47 -3.84 16.53
N ARG A 199 15.89 -4.85 17.30
CA ARG A 199 15.92 -6.24 16.84
C ARG A 199 14.54 -6.77 16.52
N THR A 200 13.57 -6.61 17.43
CA THR A 200 12.20 -7.13 17.27
C THR A 200 11.47 -6.41 16.14
N PHE A 201 11.60 -5.09 16.08
CA PHE A 201 10.98 -4.28 15.02
C PHE A 201 11.57 -4.63 13.64
N THR A 202 12.90 -4.71 13.52
CA THR A 202 13.55 -5.03 12.24
C THR A 202 13.21 -6.45 11.78
N ALA A 203 13.11 -7.41 12.69
CA ALA A 203 12.71 -8.78 12.35
C ALA A 203 11.28 -8.84 11.82
N ALA A 204 10.36 -8.04 12.37
CA ALA A 204 8.95 -8.05 11.99
C ALA A 204 8.65 -7.15 10.77
N VAL A 205 9.26 -5.96 10.70
CA VAL A 205 8.96 -4.93 9.67
C VAL A 205 9.98 -4.95 8.52
N GLY A 206 11.14 -5.55 8.72
CA GLY A 206 12.21 -5.62 7.71
C GLY A 206 13.11 -4.38 7.66
N VAL A 207 12.76 -3.30 8.37
CA VAL A 207 13.56 -2.08 8.46
C VAL A 207 13.67 -1.62 9.91
N PRO A 208 14.79 -0.97 10.32
CA PRO A 208 14.94 -0.44 11.67
C PRO A 208 13.90 0.65 11.99
N PRO A 209 13.45 0.81 13.25
CA PRO A 209 12.44 1.77 13.65
C PRO A 209 12.80 3.22 13.33
N GLY A 210 14.09 3.58 13.40
CA GLY A 210 14.56 4.93 13.02
C GLY A 210 14.41 5.22 11.53
N ARG A 211 14.57 4.21 10.67
CA ARG A 211 14.31 4.34 9.24
C ARG A 211 12.80 4.45 8.97
N TYR A 212 12.00 3.65 9.66
CA TYR A 212 10.54 3.72 9.59
C TYR A 212 10.02 5.11 10.00
N LEU A 213 10.51 5.67 11.11
CA LEU A 213 10.20 7.04 11.53
C LEU A 213 10.56 8.07 10.45
N THR A 214 11.73 7.93 9.84
CA THR A 214 12.15 8.82 8.74
C THR A 214 11.18 8.75 7.57
N THR A 215 10.74 7.57 7.20
CA THR A 215 9.77 7.37 6.11
C THR A 215 8.43 8.05 6.42
N VAL A 216 7.89 7.86 7.63
CA VAL A 216 6.64 8.49 8.07
C VAL A 216 6.74 10.02 8.00
N ARG A 217 7.89 10.59 8.41
CA ARG A 217 8.16 12.03 8.31
C ARG A 217 8.21 12.53 6.86
N ILE A 218 8.83 11.76 5.97
CA ILE A 218 8.90 12.11 4.53
C ILE A 218 7.51 12.03 3.90
N GLU A 219 6.69 11.04 4.23
CA GLU A 219 5.30 10.96 3.76
C GLU A 219 4.46 12.15 4.24
N ALA A 220 4.64 12.56 5.49
CA ALA A 220 4.00 13.77 6.00
C ALA A 220 4.48 15.04 5.24
N ALA A 221 5.77 15.16 4.99
CA ALA A 221 6.34 16.27 4.22
C ALA A 221 5.80 16.29 2.78
N MET A 222 5.65 15.14 2.13
CA MET A 222 5.06 15.06 0.79
C MET A 222 3.64 15.62 0.74
N ARG A 223 2.79 15.26 1.73
CA ARG A 223 1.42 15.80 1.84
C ARG A 223 1.44 17.32 2.05
N LEU A 224 2.29 17.82 2.96
CA LEU A 224 2.39 19.25 3.24
C LEU A 224 2.96 20.05 2.05
N LEU A 225 3.80 19.45 1.21
CA LEU A 225 4.33 20.09 0.00
C LEU A 225 3.26 20.39 -1.06
N LEU A 226 2.10 19.71 -1.03
CA LEU A 226 0.96 20.04 -1.90
C LEU A 226 0.35 21.40 -1.57
N HIS A 227 0.51 21.87 -0.33
CA HIS A 227 0.06 23.16 0.15
C HIS A 227 1.15 24.21 -0.12
N ARG A 228 0.86 25.12 -1.06
CA ARG A 228 1.85 26.12 -1.52
C ARG A 228 2.16 27.20 -0.49
N GLU A 229 1.28 27.38 0.48
CA GLU A 229 1.41 28.35 1.57
C GLU A 229 2.50 27.99 2.59
N TYR A 230 2.87 26.70 2.69
CA TYR A 230 3.89 26.28 3.64
C TYR A 230 5.31 26.45 3.08
N THR A 231 6.16 27.12 3.85
CA THR A 231 7.61 27.18 3.58
C THR A 231 8.28 25.85 3.96
N LEU A 232 9.47 25.60 3.43
CA LEU A 232 10.23 24.40 3.77
C LEU A 232 10.61 24.33 5.26
N ASP A 233 10.83 25.48 5.91
CA ASP A 233 11.13 25.53 7.34
C ASP A 233 9.90 25.15 8.17
N VAL A 234 8.73 25.61 7.80
CA VAL A 234 7.47 25.21 8.43
C VAL A 234 7.23 23.70 8.25
N ILE A 235 7.40 23.19 7.02
CA ILE A 235 7.24 21.75 6.75
C ILE A 235 8.25 20.94 7.55
N ALA A 236 9.51 21.36 7.61
CA ALA A 236 10.53 20.67 8.40
C ALA A 236 10.14 20.59 9.87
N SER A 237 9.68 21.69 10.45
CA SER A 237 9.21 21.73 11.84
C SER A 237 8.00 20.82 12.07
N LEU A 238 6.97 20.90 11.22
CA LEU A 238 5.76 20.09 11.32
C LEU A 238 6.03 18.59 11.14
N CYS A 239 7.10 18.22 10.44
CA CYS A 239 7.49 16.83 10.21
C CYS A 239 8.58 16.34 11.19
N GLY A 240 9.02 17.14 12.16
CA GLY A 240 10.01 16.73 13.15
C GLY A 240 11.44 16.68 12.62
N PHE A 241 11.77 17.41 11.55
CA PHE A 241 13.14 17.62 11.09
C PHE A 241 13.77 18.85 11.77
N SER A 242 15.07 18.78 12.02
CA SER A 242 15.82 19.87 12.68
C SER A 242 15.94 21.13 11.83
N GLY A 243 15.49 21.14 10.58
CA GLY A 243 15.47 22.29 9.69
C GLY A 243 15.34 21.91 8.21
N ALA A 244 15.02 22.92 7.38
CA ALA A 244 14.77 22.74 5.94
C ALA A 244 15.95 22.07 5.19
N ASN A 245 17.19 22.42 5.52
CA ASN A 245 18.36 21.82 4.88
C ASN A 245 18.47 20.31 5.13
N TYR A 246 18.16 19.88 6.34
CA TYR A 246 18.16 18.47 6.68
C TYR A 246 16.99 17.74 6.01
N LEU A 247 15.80 18.33 6.04
CA LEU A 247 14.65 17.83 5.29
C LEU A 247 14.99 17.65 3.81
N CYS A 248 15.54 18.67 3.13
CA CYS A 248 15.89 18.62 1.71
C CYS A 248 16.84 17.46 1.39
N ARG A 249 17.86 17.25 2.23
CA ARG A 249 18.85 16.19 2.05
C ARG A 249 18.20 14.80 2.20
N VAL A 250 17.42 14.60 3.26
CA VAL A 250 16.76 13.33 3.53
C VAL A 250 15.67 13.07 2.49
N PHE A 251 14.87 14.07 2.17
CA PHE A 251 13.81 13.98 1.16
C PHE A 251 14.36 13.55 -0.20
N LYS A 252 15.45 14.21 -0.67
CA LYS A 252 16.08 13.83 -1.94
C LYS A 252 16.67 12.42 -1.90
N LYS A 253 17.24 12.01 -0.77
CA LYS A 253 17.75 10.65 -0.59
C LYS A 253 16.66 9.59 -0.67
N GLU A 254 15.51 9.83 -0.04
CA GLU A 254 14.42 8.85 0.05
C GLU A 254 13.51 8.86 -1.19
N THR A 255 13.36 9.99 -1.90
CA THR A 255 12.44 10.15 -3.02
C THR A 255 13.12 10.27 -4.39
N GLY A 256 14.41 10.50 -4.42
CA GLY A 256 15.17 10.82 -5.64
C GLY A 256 15.00 12.28 -6.11
N HIS A 257 14.06 13.03 -5.55
CA HIS A 257 13.74 14.41 -5.97
C HIS A 257 13.92 15.40 -4.83
N SER A 258 14.26 16.66 -5.15
CA SER A 258 14.20 17.72 -4.14
C SER A 258 12.75 18.07 -3.80
N PRO A 259 12.45 18.63 -2.61
CA PRO A 259 11.11 19.10 -2.26
C PRO A 259 10.53 20.10 -3.28
N ALA A 260 11.37 20.95 -3.86
CA ALA A 260 10.96 21.90 -4.89
C ALA A 260 10.56 21.20 -6.20
N GLN A 261 11.35 20.22 -6.64
CA GLN A 261 11.01 19.39 -7.80
C GLN A 261 9.71 18.63 -7.56
N TRP A 262 9.55 18.02 -6.39
CA TRP A 262 8.34 17.31 -6.00
C TRP A 262 7.09 18.21 -6.05
N ARG A 263 7.19 19.43 -5.49
CA ARG A 263 6.10 20.43 -5.53
C ARG A 263 5.76 20.85 -6.97
N ALA A 264 6.76 21.00 -7.84
CA ALA A 264 6.54 21.34 -9.24
C ALA A 264 5.83 20.20 -10.01
N MET A 265 6.22 18.95 -9.79
CA MET A 265 5.60 17.77 -10.41
C MET A 265 4.14 17.59 -9.95
N ALA A 266 3.87 17.70 -8.65
CA ALA A 266 2.52 17.64 -8.10
C ALA A 266 1.63 18.79 -8.60
N GLY A 267 2.18 19.98 -8.81
CA GLY A 267 1.47 21.13 -9.36
C GLY A 267 1.11 20.98 -10.85
N GLN A 268 1.80 20.10 -11.59
CA GLN A 268 1.47 19.78 -12.97
C GLN A 268 0.37 18.70 -13.07
N ALA A 269 0.25 17.82 -12.08
CA ALA A 269 -0.81 16.82 -12.00
C ALA A 269 -2.18 17.44 -11.66
N VAL A 270 -2.20 18.57 -10.96
CA VAL A 270 -3.39 19.38 -10.70
C VAL A 270 -3.42 20.53 -11.73
N ARG A 271 -3.69 20.20 -12.97
CA ARG A 271 -3.99 21.22 -13.97
C ARG A 271 -5.35 21.84 -13.61
N PRO A 272 -5.45 23.15 -13.37
CA PRO A 272 -6.76 23.78 -13.20
C PRO A 272 -7.55 23.56 -14.49
N LEU A 273 -8.79 23.11 -14.35
CA LEU A 273 -9.73 23.04 -15.48
C LEU A 273 -9.68 24.35 -16.24
N SER A 274 -9.57 24.26 -17.56
CA SER A 274 -9.60 25.46 -18.40
C SER A 274 -10.94 26.17 -18.20
N PRO A 275 -11.03 27.49 -18.39
CA PRO A 275 -12.29 28.22 -18.25
C PRO A 275 -13.44 27.67 -19.10
N ALA A 276 -13.12 26.91 -20.17
CA ALA A 276 -14.08 26.23 -21.03
C ALA A 276 -14.61 24.92 -20.42
N GLU A 277 -13.80 24.21 -19.64
CA GLU A 277 -14.18 22.97 -18.92
C GLU A 277 -15.02 23.29 -17.69
N SER A 278 -14.69 24.38 -16.98
CA SER A 278 -15.46 24.88 -15.84
C SER A 278 -16.89 25.36 -16.23
N LYS A 279 -17.06 25.87 -17.43
CA LYS A 279 -18.40 26.24 -17.95
C LYS A 279 -19.25 25.01 -18.30
N ARG A 280 -18.65 23.93 -18.81
CA ARG A 280 -19.37 22.70 -19.12
C ARG A 280 -19.86 21.95 -17.88
N GLU A 281 -19.12 22.00 -16.77
CA GLU A 281 -19.61 21.42 -15.51
C GLU A 281 -20.75 22.24 -14.91
N GLN A 282 -20.75 23.56 -15.02
CA GLN A 282 -21.87 24.38 -14.55
C GLN A 282 -23.16 24.23 -15.39
N GLU A 283 -23.06 23.90 -16.67
CA GLU A 283 -24.22 23.63 -17.53
C GLU A 283 -24.83 22.23 -17.32
N LEU A 284 -24.15 21.31 -16.62
CA LEU A 284 -24.67 19.97 -16.33
C LEU A 284 -25.49 19.90 -15.02
N TYR A 285 -25.54 20.98 -14.25
CA TYR A 285 -26.26 21.08 -12.97
C TYR A 285 -27.40 22.11 -12.98
N ILE A 286 -27.84 22.55 -14.14
CA ILE A 286 -29.08 23.29 -14.39
C ILE A 286 -30.01 22.42 -15.24
#